data_bf2a763f4298fc4e6f53ef85d8604ac6
#
_entry.id   bf2a763f4298fc4e6f53ef85d8604ac6
#
_cell.length_a   1.000
_cell.length_b   1.000
_cell.length_c   1.000
_cell.angle_alpha   90.00
_cell.angle_beta   90.00
_cell.angle_gamma   90.00
#
_symmetry.space_group_name_H-M   'P 1'
#
loop_
_entity.id
_entity.type
_entity.pdbx_description
1 polymer ?
#
loop_
_entity_poly.entity_id
_entity_poly.type
_entity_poly.pdbx_seq_one_letter_code
_entity_poly.pdbx_strand_id
1 'polypeptide(L)'
;MVHGNPETDAIWGPLVDALGRQDVVRLSPPGFGASLPDDFPATYLAYRDWLERELESIDDPVDLVGHDWGGGHVVSVAMHRPELVRSWVTDVIGLFDPEYVWHELAQVWQKPGDGEQLVDTLMGGTLEERTDRMMEFGIPTDIAKEIAAAQCPEMGRAILKVYRSASQPAMADAGRALENAAARPGLSVLATEDHYVGSDTIRRRAAERAGARTEVLDGLGHWWMLEDPGRSAAVLSQFWATLSEAP
;
A
#
# COMPACT_ATOMS: atom_id res chain seq x y z
N MET A 1 -9.68 -3.40 1.76
CA MET A 1 -8.20 -3.56 1.72
C MET A 1 -7.69 -3.07 0.37
N VAL A 2 -6.57 -2.35 0.34
CA VAL A 2 -5.97 -1.75 -0.87
C VAL A 2 -4.50 -2.14 -0.96
N HIS A 3 -4.10 -2.80 -2.04
CA HIS A 3 -2.73 -3.25 -2.27
C HIS A 3 -1.89 -2.18 -3.01
N GLY A 4 -0.59 -2.43 -3.13
CA GLY A 4 0.35 -1.56 -3.83
C GLY A 4 0.74 -2.06 -5.22
N ASN A 5 2.00 -1.89 -5.56
CA ASN A 5 2.52 -2.28 -6.86
C ASN A 5 3.90 -3.02 -6.74
N PRO A 6 4.20 -3.91 -7.66
CA PRO A 6 3.46 -4.32 -8.86
C PRO A 6 2.51 -5.51 -8.61
N GLU A 7 1.57 -5.37 -7.71
CA GLU A 7 0.76 -6.41 -7.14
C GLU A 7 -0.68 -6.44 -7.68
N THR A 8 -1.47 -7.35 -7.12
CA THR A 8 -2.92 -7.44 -7.27
C THR A 8 -3.57 -7.72 -5.91
N ASP A 9 -4.89 -7.71 -5.84
CA ASP A 9 -5.64 -8.05 -4.63
C ASP A 9 -5.42 -9.49 -4.14
N ALA A 10 -4.76 -10.34 -4.94
CA ALA A 10 -4.38 -11.70 -4.56
C ALA A 10 -3.50 -11.75 -3.30
N ILE A 11 -2.68 -10.71 -3.05
CA ILE A 11 -1.83 -10.64 -1.85
C ILE A 11 -2.63 -10.70 -0.54
N TRP A 12 -3.90 -10.33 -0.57
CA TRP A 12 -4.76 -10.32 0.62
C TRP A 12 -5.39 -11.66 0.94
N GLY A 13 -5.37 -12.64 0.00
CA GLY A 13 -6.05 -13.94 0.17
C GLY A 13 -5.71 -14.61 1.50
N PRO A 14 -4.43 -14.93 1.77
CA PRO A 14 -4.03 -15.62 3.00
C PRO A 14 -4.39 -14.86 4.28
N LEU A 15 -4.29 -13.52 4.26
CA LEU A 15 -4.67 -12.70 5.42
C LEU A 15 -6.19 -12.72 5.65
N VAL A 16 -7.00 -12.63 4.60
CA VAL A 16 -8.46 -12.68 4.69
C VAL A 16 -8.93 -14.03 5.22
N ASP A 17 -8.31 -15.12 4.75
CA ASP A 17 -8.58 -16.47 5.25
C ASP A 17 -8.24 -16.59 6.74
N ALA A 18 -7.09 -16.04 7.15
CA ALA A 18 -6.68 -16.06 8.56
C ALA A 18 -7.58 -15.17 9.46
N LEU A 19 -8.11 -14.06 8.94
CA LEU A 19 -9.07 -13.22 9.64
C LEU A 19 -10.43 -13.91 9.82
N GLY A 20 -10.78 -14.88 8.95
CA GLY A 20 -12.07 -15.57 8.98
C GLY A 20 -13.29 -14.66 8.76
N ARG A 21 -13.11 -13.50 8.12
CA ARG A 21 -14.17 -12.51 7.87
C ARG A 21 -14.73 -12.64 6.47
N GLN A 22 -16.06 -12.38 6.35
CA GLN A 22 -16.79 -12.43 5.07
C GLN A 22 -17.13 -11.02 4.54
N ASP A 23 -16.94 -9.98 5.36
CA ASP A 23 -17.26 -8.58 5.07
C ASP A 23 -16.02 -7.79 4.62
N VAL A 24 -15.12 -8.44 3.89
CA VAL A 24 -13.88 -7.84 3.38
C VAL A 24 -14.02 -7.57 1.88
N VAL A 25 -13.80 -6.31 1.50
CA VAL A 25 -13.66 -5.90 0.10
C VAL A 25 -12.17 -5.68 -0.21
N ARG A 26 -11.69 -6.32 -1.26
CA ARG A 26 -10.32 -6.14 -1.78
C ARG A 26 -10.40 -5.26 -3.01
N LEU A 27 -9.80 -4.08 -2.93
CA LEU A 27 -9.79 -3.08 -4.00
C LEU A 27 -8.47 -3.13 -4.76
N SER A 28 -8.56 -3.20 -6.08
CA SER A 28 -7.41 -3.10 -6.99
C SER A 28 -7.36 -1.71 -7.61
N PRO A 29 -6.29 -0.91 -7.34
CA PRO A 29 -6.15 0.40 -7.96
C PRO A 29 -6.09 0.31 -9.50
N PRO A 30 -6.61 1.30 -10.24
CA PRO A 30 -6.56 1.32 -11.70
C PRO A 30 -5.14 1.09 -12.25
N GLY A 31 -4.99 0.10 -13.11
CA GLY A 31 -3.70 -0.32 -13.67
C GLY A 31 -2.97 -1.40 -12.85
N PHE A 32 -3.46 -1.76 -11.66
CA PHE A 32 -2.87 -2.76 -10.79
C PHE A 32 -3.89 -3.86 -10.48
N GLY A 33 -3.98 -4.85 -11.37
CA GLY A 33 -5.02 -5.88 -11.29
C GLY A 33 -6.41 -5.46 -11.76
N ALA A 34 -6.64 -4.16 -11.95
CA ALA A 34 -7.83 -3.58 -12.57
C ALA A 34 -7.45 -2.83 -13.86
N SER A 35 -8.42 -2.60 -14.74
CA SER A 35 -8.21 -1.83 -15.98
C SER A 35 -7.72 -0.41 -15.67
N LEU A 36 -6.79 0.09 -16.49
CA LEU A 36 -6.35 1.48 -16.44
C LEU A 36 -7.16 2.30 -17.47
N PRO A 37 -8.11 3.16 -17.06
CA PRO A 37 -8.83 4.02 -18.00
C PRO A 37 -7.88 4.98 -18.74
N ASP A 38 -8.18 5.27 -20.01
CA ASP A 38 -7.33 6.10 -20.86
C ASP A 38 -7.12 7.52 -20.30
N ASP A 39 -8.14 8.06 -19.64
CA ASP A 39 -8.15 9.39 -19.03
C ASP A 39 -7.71 9.40 -17.55
N PHE A 40 -7.36 8.23 -16.97
CA PHE A 40 -6.88 8.17 -15.59
C PHE A 40 -5.42 8.62 -15.51
N PRO A 41 -5.11 9.69 -14.74
CA PRO A 41 -3.77 10.27 -14.71
C PRO A 41 -2.71 9.35 -14.09
N ALA A 42 -3.11 8.38 -13.26
CA ALA A 42 -2.26 7.47 -12.49
C ALA A 42 -1.21 8.20 -11.62
N THR A 43 -1.51 9.41 -11.16
CA THR A 43 -0.70 10.15 -10.20
C THR A 43 -1.08 9.78 -8.77
N TYR A 44 -0.20 10.06 -7.81
CA TYR A 44 -0.47 9.87 -6.39
C TYR A 44 -1.81 10.47 -5.95
N LEU A 45 -2.10 11.72 -6.37
CA LEU A 45 -3.37 12.37 -6.05
C LEU A 45 -4.57 11.72 -6.75
N ALA A 46 -4.40 11.28 -8.00
CA ALA A 46 -5.48 10.60 -8.71
C ALA A 46 -5.89 9.27 -8.06
N TYR A 47 -4.93 8.53 -7.50
CA TYR A 47 -5.22 7.31 -6.74
C TYR A 47 -5.89 7.59 -5.40
N ARG A 48 -5.52 8.67 -4.69
CA ARG A 48 -6.26 9.12 -3.52
C ARG A 48 -7.71 9.44 -3.89
N ASP A 49 -7.92 10.26 -4.93
CA ASP A 49 -9.25 10.66 -5.39
C ASP A 49 -10.08 9.47 -5.91
N TRP A 50 -9.43 8.45 -6.48
CA TRP A 50 -10.06 7.19 -6.82
C TRP A 50 -10.55 6.46 -5.57
N LEU A 51 -9.69 6.29 -4.57
CA LEU A 51 -10.04 5.58 -3.33
C LEU A 51 -11.17 6.31 -2.58
N GLU A 52 -11.16 7.66 -2.55
CA GLU A 52 -12.25 8.44 -1.98
C GLU A 52 -13.59 8.10 -2.67
N ARG A 53 -13.63 8.03 -3.99
CA ARG A 53 -14.85 7.65 -4.74
C ARG A 53 -15.31 6.22 -4.49
N GLU A 54 -14.39 5.26 -4.37
CA GLU A 54 -14.75 3.89 -4.01
C GLU A 54 -15.41 3.85 -2.63
N LEU A 55 -14.86 4.58 -1.67
CA LEU A 55 -15.39 4.64 -0.31
C LEU A 55 -16.73 5.39 -0.24
N GLU A 56 -16.94 6.43 -1.04
CA GLU A 56 -18.23 7.14 -1.14
C GLU A 56 -19.36 6.24 -1.66
N SER A 57 -19.04 5.13 -2.32
CA SER A 57 -20.03 4.14 -2.75
C SER A 57 -20.47 3.18 -1.64
N ILE A 58 -19.84 3.25 -0.47
CA ILE A 58 -20.14 2.43 0.70
C ILE A 58 -20.91 3.29 1.71
N ASP A 59 -22.06 2.81 2.18
CA ASP A 59 -22.96 3.58 3.02
C ASP A 59 -22.38 3.96 4.39
N ASP A 60 -21.52 3.11 4.97
CA ASP A 60 -20.94 3.28 6.30
C ASP A 60 -19.42 3.45 6.25
N PRO A 61 -18.82 4.22 7.19
CA PRO A 61 -17.37 4.32 7.33
C PRO A 61 -16.73 2.95 7.58
N VAL A 62 -15.61 2.68 6.89
CA VAL A 62 -14.96 1.37 6.86
C VAL A 62 -13.67 1.32 7.69
N ASP A 63 -13.24 0.13 8.08
CA ASP A 63 -11.88 -0.13 8.52
C ASP A 63 -11.02 -0.31 7.27
N LEU A 64 -10.17 0.65 6.99
CA LEU A 64 -9.40 0.72 5.76
C LEU A 64 -7.97 0.22 6.00
N VAL A 65 -7.56 -0.81 5.26
CA VAL A 65 -6.22 -1.41 5.37
C VAL A 65 -5.48 -1.23 4.06
N GLY A 66 -4.28 -0.68 4.11
CA GLY A 66 -3.44 -0.50 2.93
C GLY A 66 -2.04 -1.05 3.10
N HIS A 67 -1.50 -1.57 2.00
CA HIS A 67 -0.14 -2.05 1.87
C HIS A 67 0.57 -1.29 0.74
N ASP A 68 1.86 -0.98 0.93
CA ASP A 68 2.69 -0.26 -0.07
C ASP A 68 1.96 1.02 -0.55
N TRP A 69 1.85 1.27 -1.86
CA TRP A 69 1.10 2.43 -2.37
C TRP A 69 -0.35 2.47 -1.88
N GLY A 70 -1.00 1.31 -1.72
CA GLY A 70 -2.32 1.24 -1.09
C GLY A 70 -2.31 1.84 0.32
N GLY A 71 -1.27 1.60 1.11
CA GLY A 71 -1.07 2.21 2.42
C GLY A 71 -0.89 3.73 2.35
N GLY A 72 -0.13 4.22 1.34
CA GLY A 72 0.00 5.66 1.08
C GLY A 72 -1.34 6.33 0.73
N HIS A 73 -2.17 5.66 -0.07
CA HIS A 73 -3.51 6.16 -0.42
C HIS A 73 -4.44 6.15 0.78
N VAL A 74 -4.39 5.11 1.61
CA VAL A 74 -5.16 4.98 2.86
C VAL A 74 -4.87 6.14 3.81
N VAL A 75 -3.60 6.43 4.08
CA VAL A 75 -3.21 7.58 4.93
C VAL A 75 -3.69 8.90 4.31
N SER A 76 -3.59 9.04 3.00
CA SER A 76 -4.06 10.24 2.31
C SER A 76 -5.56 10.46 2.47
N VAL A 77 -6.37 9.42 2.37
CA VAL A 77 -7.81 9.50 2.64
C VAL A 77 -8.06 9.84 4.11
N ALA A 78 -7.37 9.19 5.04
CA ALA A 78 -7.51 9.50 6.47
C ALA A 78 -7.20 10.96 6.82
N MET A 79 -6.24 11.58 6.10
CA MET A 79 -5.91 13.00 6.27
C MET A 79 -6.98 13.95 5.71
N HIS A 80 -7.64 13.58 4.59
CA HIS A 80 -8.48 14.51 3.83
C HIS A 80 -9.98 14.24 3.99
N ARG A 81 -10.38 12.98 4.15
CA ARG A 81 -11.77 12.52 4.23
C ARG A 81 -11.97 11.54 5.41
N PRO A 82 -11.65 11.99 6.65
CA PRO A 82 -11.75 11.11 7.83
C PRO A 82 -13.17 10.58 8.07
N GLU A 83 -14.19 11.23 7.57
CA GLU A 83 -15.59 10.79 7.69
C GLU A 83 -15.90 9.49 6.92
N LEU A 84 -15.10 9.15 5.90
CA LEU A 84 -15.23 7.90 5.14
C LEU A 84 -14.61 6.70 5.86
N VAL A 85 -13.86 6.94 6.92
CA VAL A 85 -13.00 5.94 7.57
C VAL A 85 -13.39 5.78 9.03
N ARG A 86 -13.61 4.55 9.48
CA ARG A 86 -13.78 4.22 10.91
C ARG A 86 -12.43 4.08 11.60
N SER A 87 -11.51 3.38 10.94
CA SER A 87 -10.10 3.24 11.34
C SER A 87 -9.23 2.99 10.10
N TRP A 88 -7.93 3.21 10.24
CA TRP A 88 -6.99 2.99 9.13
C TRP A 88 -5.73 2.24 9.55
N VAL A 89 -5.17 1.46 8.63
CA VAL A 89 -3.94 0.68 8.81
C VAL A 89 -3.03 0.90 7.62
N THR A 90 -1.75 1.13 7.86
CA THR A 90 -0.71 1.27 6.83
C THR A 90 0.62 0.71 7.30
N ASP A 91 1.48 0.32 6.38
CA ASP A 91 2.86 -0.09 6.62
C ASP A 91 3.90 0.90 6.07
N VAL A 92 3.45 1.91 5.29
CA VAL A 92 4.34 2.84 4.58
C VAL A 92 4.26 4.29 5.06
N ILE A 93 3.83 4.53 6.30
CA ILE A 93 3.61 5.90 6.81
C ILE A 93 4.85 6.78 6.74
N GLY A 94 6.05 6.19 6.74
CA GLY A 94 7.32 6.89 6.58
C GLY A 94 7.43 7.70 5.30
N LEU A 95 6.66 7.34 4.25
CA LEU A 95 6.57 8.04 2.98
C LEU A 95 6.26 9.54 3.12
N PHE A 96 5.52 9.92 4.16
CA PHE A 96 5.10 11.29 4.46
C PHE A 96 6.11 12.08 5.33
N ASP A 97 7.22 11.47 5.68
CA ASP A 97 8.27 12.13 6.43
C ASP A 97 9.18 12.94 5.50
N PRO A 98 9.55 14.19 5.85
CA PRO A 98 10.39 15.03 4.99
C PRO A 98 11.81 14.48 4.77
N GLU A 99 12.28 13.57 5.63
CA GLU A 99 13.58 12.91 5.50
C GLU A 99 13.49 11.56 4.78
N TYR A 100 12.30 11.18 4.27
CA TYR A 100 12.12 9.93 3.54
C TYR A 100 12.95 9.94 2.25
N VAL A 101 13.74 8.91 2.07
CA VAL A 101 14.53 8.66 0.86
C VAL A 101 13.95 7.45 0.15
N TRP A 102 13.59 7.61 -1.10
CA TRP A 102 13.10 6.53 -1.93
C TRP A 102 14.14 5.41 -2.07
N HIS A 103 13.71 4.15 -2.00
CA HIS A 103 14.55 2.99 -2.25
C HIS A 103 15.10 3.01 -3.70
N GLU A 104 16.18 2.28 -3.95
CA GLU A 104 16.92 2.33 -5.21
C GLU A 104 16.05 2.08 -6.45
N LEU A 105 15.16 1.08 -6.39
CA LEU A 105 14.24 0.74 -7.47
C LEU A 105 13.30 1.93 -7.80
N ALA A 106 12.74 2.58 -6.79
CA ALA A 106 11.90 3.76 -6.96
C ALA A 106 12.67 4.92 -7.60
N GLN A 107 13.93 5.13 -7.19
CA GLN A 107 14.78 6.16 -7.79
C GLN A 107 15.03 5.92 -9.28
N VAL A 108 15.12 4.66 -9.71
CA VAL A 108 15.22 4.32 -11.15
C VAL A 108 13.92 4.64 -11.87
N TRP A 109 12.76 4.25 -11.33
CA TRP A 109 11.45 4.57 -11.93
C TRP A 109 11.20 6.08 -12.07
N GLN A 110 11.75 6.89 -11.18
CA GLN A 110 11.63 8.35 -11.26
C GLN A 110 12.46 8.97 -12.38
N LYS A 111 13.50 8.28 -12.88
CA LYS A 111 14.37 8.79 -13.94
C LYS A 111 13.79 8.50 -15.32
N PRO A 112 13.60 9.54 -16.18
CA PRO A 112 13.23 9.33 -17.57
C PRO A 112 14.27 8.50 -18.33
N GLY A 113 13.83 7.56 -19.15
CA GLY A 113 14.65 6.62 -19.89
C GLY A 113 14.97 5.34 -19.08
N ASP A 114 15.62 5.47 -17.95
CA ASP A 114 15.96 4.34 -17.07
C ASP A 114 14.71 3.66 -16.53
N GLY A 115 13.72 4.44 -16.11
CA GLY A 115 12.44 3.94 -15.60
C GLY A 115 11.67 3.16 -16.64
N GLU A 116 11.59 3.66 -17.89
CA GLU A 116 10.94 2.97 -19.01
C GLU A 116 11.62 1.62 -19.29
N GLN A 117 12.94 1.58 -19.36
CA GLN A 117 13.67 0.33 -19.58
C GLN A 117 13.42 -0.69 -18.47
N LEU A 118 13.36 -0.24 -17.22
CA LEU A 118 13.14 -1.11 -16.09
C LEU A 118 11.72 -1.68 -16.07
N VAL A 119 10.67 -0.85 -16.29
CA VAL A 119 9.30 -1.37 -16.33
C VAL A 119 9.07 -2.27 -17.55
N ASP A 120 9.68 -2.00 -18.69
CA ASP A 120 9.64 -2.88 -19.87
C ASP A 120 10.25 -4.26 -19.54
N THR A 121 11.32 -4.28 -18.76
CA THR A 121 11.94 -5.53 -18.29
C THR A 121 11.04 -6.26 -17.29
N LEU A 122 10.49 -5.55 -16.31
CA LEU A 122 9.67 -6.14 -15.24
C LEU A 122 8.31 -6.65 -15.75
N MET A 123 7.68 -5.91 -16.65
CA MET A 123 6.37 -6.28 -17.23
C MET A 123 6.51 -7.19 -18.45
N GLY A 124 7.72 -7.28 -19.03
CA GLY A 124 8.03 -8.11 -20.21
C GLY A 124 8.35 -9.56 -19.88
N GLY A 125 8.65 -10.32 -20.93
CA GLY A 125 8.98 -11.74 -20.85
C GLY A 125 7.74 -12.64 -20.81
N THR A 126 7.99 -13.94 -20.59
CA THR A 126 6.94 -14.96 -20.46
C THR A 126 6.25 -14.88 -19.09
N LEU A 127 5.08 -15.51 -18.97
CA LEU A 127 4.40 -15.63 -17.67
C LEU A 127 5.29 -16.35 -16.64
N GLU A 128 6.05 -17.36 -17.05
CA GLU A 128 6.97 -18.08 -16.18
C GLU A 128 8.06 -17.17 -15.62
N GLU A 129 8.74 -16.41 -16.50
CA GLU A 129 9.78 -15.46 -16.08
C GLU A 129 9.25 -14.37 -15.14
N ARG A 130 8.03 -13.88 -15.37
CA ARG A 130 7.39 -12.92 -14.45
C ARG A 130 7.01 -13.55 -13.11
N THR A 131 6.54 -14.80 -13.14
CA THR A 131 6.24 -15.57 -11.91
C THR A 131 7.51 -15.78 -11.09
N ASP A 132 8.60 -16.19 -11.73
CA ASP A 132 9.87 -16.43 -11.05
C ASP A 132 10.39 -15.16 -10.37
N ARG A 133 10.29 -14.00 -11.05
CA ARG A 133 10.62 -12.70 -10.43
C ARG A 133 9.79 -12.38 -9.17
N MET A 134 8.50 -12.69 -9.18
CA MET A 134 7.67 -12.49 -7.98
C MET A 134 8.06 -13.45 -6.87
N MET A 135 8.42 -14.69 -7.21
CA MET A 135 8.92 -15.66 -6.24
C MET A 135 10.28 -15.26 -5.64
N GLU A 136 11.15 -14.58 -6.40
CA GLU A 136 12.41 -14.04 -5.88
C GLU A 136 12.19 -12.99 -4.78
N PHE A 137 11.05 -12.30 -4.78
CA PHE A 137 10.63 -11.41 -3.69
C PHE A 137 10.01 -12.15 -2.48
N GLY A 138 9.94 -13.48 -2.53
CA GLY A 138 9.37 -14.29 -1.44
C GLY A 138 7.86 -14.50 -1.53
N ILE A 139 7.22 -14.09 -2.62
CA ILE A 139 5.78 -14.27 -2.83
C ILE A 139 5.49 -15.75 -3.15
N PRO A 140 4.51 -16.40 -2.47
CA PRO A 140 4.12 -17.77 -2.75
C PRO A 140 3.74 -18.00 -4.22
N THR A 141 4.07 -19.18 -4.77
CA THR A 141 4.00 -19.50 -6.20
C THR A 141 2.61 -19.26 -6.83
N ASP A 142 1.54 -19.60 -6.12
CA ASP A 142 0.16 -19.41 -6.59
C ASP A 142 -0.19 -17.92 -6.73
N ILE A 143 0.12 -17.14 -5.70
CA ILE A 143 -0.07 -15.68 -5.71
C ILE A 143 0.86 -15.01 -6.72
N ALA A 144 2.11 -15.45 -6.81
CA ALA A 144 3.08 -14.97 -7.79
C ALA A 144 2.57 -15.15 -9.24
N LYS A 145 1.91 -16.27 -9.53
CA LYS A 145 1.29 -16.51 -10.84
C LYS A 145 0.13 -15.57 -11.13
N GLU A 146 -0.72 -15.30 -10.13
CA GLU A 146 -1.84 -14.37 -10.29
C GLU A 146 -1.33 -12.94 -10.55
N ILE A 147 -0.34 -12.49 -9.78
CA ILE A 147 0.29 -11.19 -9.99
C ILE A 147 0.94 -11.12 -11.38
N ALA A 148 1.75 -12.12 -11.74
CA ALA A 148 2.44 -12.18 -13.02
C ALA A 148 1.47 -12.18 -14.22
N ALA A 149 0.30 -12.80 -14.09
CA ALA A 149 -0.72 -12.80 -15.12
C ALA A 149 -1.35 -11.40 -15.35
N ALA A 150 -1.40 -10.58 -14.32
CA ALA A 150 -1.92 -9.21 -14.39
C ALA A 150 -0.85 -8.19 -14.84
N GLN A 151 0.44 -8.53 -14.75
CA GLN A 151 1.52 -7.65 -15.19
C GLN A 151 1.47 -7.40 -16.70
N CYS A 152 1.40 -6.14 -17.07
CA CYS A 152 1.23 -5.69 -18.44
C CYS A 152 1.88 -4.29 -18.65
N PRO A 153 2.06 -3.84 -19.92
CA PRO A 153 2.63 -2.53 -20.19
C PRO A 153 1.86 -1.36 -19.54
N GLU A 154 0.54 -1.50 -19.37
CA GLU A 154 -0.31 -0.53 -18.66
C GLU A 154 0.11 -0.36 -17.22
N MET A 155 0.35 -1.46 -16.51
CA MET A 155 0.87 -1.45 -15.13
C MET A 155 2.23 -0.75 -15.06
N GLY A 156 3.14 -1.04 -16.00
CA GLY A 156 4.44 -0.35 -16.09
C GLY A 156 4.29 1.17 -16.24
N ARG A 157 3.37 1.63 -17.09
CA ARG A 157 3.08 3.06 -17.23
C ARG A 157 2.49 3.68 -15.96
N ALA A 158 1.62 2.96 -15.26
CA ALA A 158 1.04 3.40 -13.99
C ALA A 158 2.11 3.55 -12.90
N ILE A 159 3.04 2.58 -12.79
CA ILE A 159 4.20 2.65 -11.89
C ILE A 159 5.00 3.94 -12.14
N LEU A 160 5.40 4.20 -13.37
CA LEU A 160 6.19 5.39 -13.69
C LEU A 160 5.47 6.68 -13.29
N LYS A 161 4.16 6.78 -13.58
CA LYS A 161 3.36 7.97 -13.29
C LYS A 161 3.20 8.20 -11.79
N VAL A 162 2.91 7.17 -11.00
CA VAL A 162 2.73 7.32 -9.55
C VAL A 162 4.05 7.71 -8.88
N TYR A 163 5.16 7.04 -9.19
CA TYR A 163 6.44 7.36 -8.58
C TYR A 163 6.99 8.75 -8.99
N ARG A 164 6.81 9.16 -10.23
CA ARG A 164 7.23 10.49 -10.70
C ARG A 164 6.39 11.61 -10.10
N SER A 165 5.09 11.41 -9.94
CA SER A 165 4.21 12.38 -9.30
C SER A 165 4.44 12.52 -7.79
N ALA A 166 5.05 11.53 -7.18
CA ALA A 166 5.33 11.44 -5.75
C ALA A 166 6.81 11.68 -5.40
N SER A 167 7.64 12.06 -6.39
CA SER A 167 9.03 12.40 -6.11
C SER A 167 9.13 13.60 -5.16
N GLN A 168 10.20 13.61 -4.33
CA GLN A 168 10.38 14.73 -3.41
C GLN A 168 10.53 16.06 -4.17
N PRO A 169 9.94 17.16 -3.67
CA PRO A 169 9.33 17.31 -2.33
C PRO A 169 7.83 16.98 -2.23
N ALA A 170 7.20 16.42 -3.26
CA ALA A 170 5.75 16.23 -3.30
C ALA A 170 5.22 15.43 -2.09
N MET A 171 5.90 14.33 -1.71
CA MET A 171 5.47 13.54 -0.54
C MET A 171 5.73 14.25 0.78
N ALA A 172 6.84 14.97 0.92
CA ALA A 172 7.09 15.81 2.09
C ALA A 172 6.03 16.91 2.24
N ASP A 173 5.61 17.52 1.13
CA ASP A 173 4.55 18.53 1.11
C ASP A 173 3.19 17.92 1.50
N ALA A 174 2.84 16.74 0.99
CA ALA A 174 1.66 16.00 1.41
C ALA A 174 1.69 15.67 2.91
N GLY A 175 2.86 15.30 3.42
CA GLY A 175 3.09 15.00 4.84
C GLY A 175 2.93 16.18 5.79
N ARG A 176 2.77 17.42 5.30
CA ARG A 176 2.45 18.58 6.16
C ARG A 176 1.07 18.48 6.82
N ALA A 177 0.18 17.68 6.26
CA ALA A 177 -1.16 17.45 6.79
C ALA A 177 -1.26 16.14 7.61
N LEU A 178 -0.15 15.45 7.87
CA LEU A 178 -0.14 14.11 8.45
C LEU A 178 -0.85 14.02 9.80
N GLU A 179 -0.80 15.08 10.61
CA GLU A 179 -1.48 15.18 11.89
C GLU A 179 -3.02 15.10 11.78
N ASN A 180 -3.58 15.41 10.61
CA ASN A 180 -5.03 15.30 10.39
C ASN A 180 -5.51 13.84 10.41
N ALA A 181 -4.63 12.87 10.10
CA ALA A 181 -4.97 11.45 10.15
C ALA A 181 -5.35 10.98 11.56
N ALA A 182 -4.92 11.71 12.62
CA ALA A 182 -5.31 11.48 14.01
C ALA A 182 -6.81 11.69 14.29
N ALA A 183 -7.58 12.25 13.34
CA ALA A 183 -9.03 12.34 13.45
C ALA A 183 -9.73 10.97 13.52
N ARG A 184 -9.05 9.90 13.10
CA ARG A 184 -9.51 8.51 13.20
C ARG A 184 -8.41 7.62 13.76
N PRO A 185 -8.78 6.56 14.52
CA PRO A 185 -7.81 5.60 15.03
C PRO A 185 -6.96 5.01 13.90
N GLY A 186 -5.64 5.09 14.07
CA GLY A 186 -4.68 4.61 13.09
C GLY A 186 -3.75 3.53 13.65
N LEU A 187 -3.32 2.62 12.78
CA LEU A 187 -2.30 1.61 13.05
C LEU A 187 -1.20 1.67 12.00
N SER A 188 0.03 1.87 12.43
CA SER A 188 1.22 1.69 11.60
C SER A 188 1.82 0.31 11.85
N VAL A 189 1.80 -0.55 10.86
CA VAL A 189 2.49 -1.83 10.88
C VAL A 189 3.96 -1.60 10.55
N LEU A 190 4.86 -2.08 11.41
CA LEU A 190 6.30 -1.98 11.24
C LEU A 190 6.88 -3.39 11.12
N ALA A 191 6.98 -3.90 9.89
CA ALA A 191 7.71 -5.12 9.58
C ALA A 191 9.22 -4.81 9.57
N THR A 192 10.01 -5.51 10.39
CA THR A 192 11.41 -5.10 10.67
C THR A 192 12.36 -5.41 9.52
N GLU A 193 12.04 -6.38 8.67
CA GLU A 193 12.82 -6.75 7.49
C GLU A 193 12.33 -6.07 6.20
N ASP A 194 11.38 -5.12 6.31
CA ASP A 194 10.95 -4.33 5.17
C ASP A 194 11.92 -3.17 4.91
N HIS A 195 12.65 -3.25 3.81
CA HIS A 195 13.67 -2.27 3.41
C HIS A 195 13.20 -1.28 2.34
N TYR A 196 11.91 -1.32 1.93
CA TYR A 196 11.36 -0.42 0.91
C TYR A 196 10.75 0.86 1.46
N VAL A 197 10.38 0.87 2.73
CA VAL A 197 9.48 1.90 3.33
C VAL A 197 10.19 2.89 4.26
N GLY A 198 11.51 2.96 4.18
CA GLY A 198 12.33 3.84 5.01
C GLY A 198 12.74 3.21 6.35
N SER A 199 13.54 3.94 7.11
CA SER A 199 14.05 3.46 8.40
C SER A 199 12.96 3.41 9.47
N ASP A 200 13.13 2.56 10.48
CA ASP A 200 12.25 2.46 11.64
C ASP A 200 12.08 3.82 12.36
N THR A 201 13.12 4.62 12.40
CA THR A 201 13.09 5.95 13.03
C THR A 201 12.10 6.87 12.31
N ILE A 202 12.15 6.91 10.97
CA ILE A 202 11.25 7.71 10.14
C ILE A 202 9.81 7.18 10.25
N ARG A 203 9.63 5.86 10.19
CA ARG A 203 8.32 5.21 10.29
C ARG A 203 7.65 5.50 11.64
N ARG A 204 8.39 5.39 12.76
CA ARG A 204 7.87 5.70 14.11
C ARG A 204 7.55 7.17 14.27
N ARG A 205 8.42 8.07 13.82
CA ARG A 205 8.20 9.52 13.87
C ARG A 205 6.94 9.92 13.09
N ALA A 206 6.77 9.38 11.90
CA ALA A 206 5.58 9.64 11.09
C ALA A 206 4.31 9.06 11.74
N ALA A 207 4.38 7.85 12.32
CA ALA A 207 3.26 7.26 13.05
C ALA A 207 2.85 8.10 14.27
N GLU A 208 3.81 8.59 15.04
CA GLU A 208 3.55 9.49 16.18
C GLU A 208 2.85 10.79 15.71
N ARG A 209 3.33 11.41 14.65
CA ARG A 209 2.70 12.61 14.05
C ARG A 209 1.28 12.35 13.60
N ALA A 210 1.00 11.18 13.03
CA ALA A 210 -0.33 10.79 12.59
C ALA A 210 -1.25 10.33 13.73
N GLY A 211 -0.78 10.32 14.98
CA GLY A 211 -1.53 9.79 16.10
C GLY A 211 -1.79 8.28 16.00
N ALA A 212 -0.98 7.55 15.22
CA ALA A 212 -1.14 6.13 15.01
C ALA A 212 -0.42 5.29 16.07
N ARG A 213 -1.06 4.21 16.50
CA ARG A 213 -0.38 3.13 17.22
C ARG A 213 0.63 2.45 16.28
N THR A 214 1.81 2.10 16.76
CA THR A 214 2.77 1.27 16.02
C THR A 214 2.74 -0.15 16.55
N GLU A 215 2.59 -1.13 15.65
CA GLU A 215 2.72 -2.54 15.96
C GLU A 215 3.89 -3.14 15.18
N VAL A 216 4.77 -3.84 15.89
CA VAL A 216 6.01 -4.37 15.32
C VAL A 216 5.81 -5.83 14.92
N LEU A 217 6.02 -6.14 13.66
CA LEU A 217 6.10 -7.48 13.10
C LEU A 217 7.58 -7.88 12.94
N ASP A 218 8.18 -8.28 14.05
CA ASP A 218 9.58 -8.66 14.11
C ASP A 218 9.89 -9.86 13.22
N GLY A 219 10.92 -9.75 12.38
CA GLY A 219 11.36 -10.76 11.43
C GLY A 219 10.53 -10.85 10.14
N LEU A 220 9.49 -10.02 9.96
CA LEU A 220 8.71 -10.01 8.73
C LEU A 220 9.19 -8.92 7.77
N GLY A 221 9.11 -9.21 6.48
CA GLY A 221 9.47 -8.33 5.38
C GLY A 221 8.28 -7.54 4.81
N HIS A 222 8.47 -7.09 3.58
CA HIS A 222 7.50 -6.23 2.90
C HIS A 222 6.11 -6.87 2.75
N TRP A 223 6.05 -8.14 2.38
CA TRP A 223 4.78 -8.89 2.25
C TRP A 223 4.39 -9.61 3.53
N TRP A 224 4.42 -8.89 4.66
CA TRP A 224 4.10 -9.41 6.01
C TRP A 224 2.76 -10.18 6.07
N MET A 225 1.78 -9.80 5.24
CA MET A 225 0.48 -10.46 5.14
C MET A 225 0.55 -11.84 4.47
N LEU A 226 1.61 -12.12 3.70
CA LEU A 226 1.88 -13.41 3.08
C LEU A 226 2.85 -14.26 3.90
N GLU A 227 3.82 -13.61 4.55
CA GLU A 227 4.87 -14.31 5.31
C GLU A 227 4.34 -14.92 6.60
N ASP A 228 3.47 -14.21 7.34
CA ASP A 228 2.77 -14.73 8.52
C ASP A 228 1.33 -14.18 8.59
N PRO A 229 0.41 -14.77 7.81
CA PRO A 229 -0.99 -14.35 7.78
C PRO A 229 -1.67 -14.44 9.14
N GLY A 230 -1.31 -15.45 9.94
CA GLY A 230 -1.90 -15.67 11.27
C GLY A 230 -1.55 -14.55 12.24
N ARG A 231 -0.27 -14.21 12.34
CA ARG A 231 0.21 -13.11 13.18
C ARG A 231 -0.34 -11.76 12.69
N SER A 232 -0.38 -11.57 11.39
CA SER A 232 -0.93 -10.38 10.74
C SER A 232 -2.42 -10.19 11.05
N ALA A 233 -3.20 -11.25 10.94
CA ALA A 233 -4.62 -11.27 11.30
C ALA A 233 -4.85 -10.99 12.79
N ALA A 234 -4.01 -11.54 13.67
CA ALA A 234 -4.09 -11.30 15.11
C ALA A 234 -3.86 -9.81 15.44
N VAL A 235 -2.86 -9.17 14.82
CA VAL A 235 -2.57 -7.74 15.00
C VAL A 235 -3.76 -6.87 14.58
N LEU A 236 -4.34 -7.10 13.41
CA LEU A 236 -5.49 -6.35 12.93
C LEU A 236 -6.72 -6.56 13.82
N SER A 237 -7.00 -7.82 14.19
CA SER A 237 -8.14 -8.16 15.05
C SER A 237 -8.03 -7.52 16.43
N GLN A 238 -6.83 -7.52 17.01
CA GLN A 238 -6.56 -6.88 18.29
C GLN A 238 -6.71 -5.36 18.22
N PHE A 239 -6.23 -4.74 17.14
CA PHE A 239 -6.43 -3.31 16.92
C PHE A 239 -7.92 -2.97 16.86
N TRP A 240 -8.72 -3.66 16.04
CA TRP A 240 -10.15 -3.40 15.92
C TRP A 240 -10.94 -3.69 17.19
N ALA A 241 -10.53 -4.68 17.99
CA ALA A 241 -11.16 -4.95 19.28
C ALA A 241 -11.05 -3.74 20.23
N THR A 242 -9.91 -3.04 20.23
CA THR A 242 -9.73 -1.83 21.06
C THR A 242 -10.65 -0.68 20.66
N LEU A 243 -11.12 -0.64 19.41
CA LEU A 243 -12.05 0.40 18.92
C LEU A 243 -13.48 0.16 19.35
N SER A 244 -13.84 -1.09 19.57
CA SER A 244 -15.21 -1.48 19.99
C SER A 244 -15.44 -1.25 21.50
N GLU A 245 -14.38 -1.07 22.27
CA GLU A 245 -14.41 -0.85 23.71
C GLU A 245 -14.37 0.65 24.09
N ALA A 246 -14.15 1.53 23.11
CA ALA A 246 -14.19 2.98 23.35
C ALA A 246 -15.64 3.43 23.56
N PRO A 247 -15.95 4.18 24.67
CA PRO A 247 -17.31 4.56 25.06
C PRO A 247 -17.97 5.53 24.08
#